data_419e076f5233a5f6acb66491f671c24f
#
_entry.id   419e076f5233a5f6acb66491f671c24f
#
_cell.length_a   1.000
_cell.length_b   1.000
_cell.length_c   1.000
_cell.angle_alpha   90.00
_cell.angle_beta   90.00
_cell.angle_gamma   90.00
#
_symmetry.space_group_name_H-M   'P 1'
#
loop_
_entity.id
_entity.type
_entity.pdbx_description
1 polymer ?
#
loop_
_entity_poly.entity_id
_entity_poly.type
_entity_poly.pdbx_seq_one_letter_code
_entity_poly.pdbx_strand_id
1 'polypeptide(L)'
;GRIAAVCRAGFLEGTLLISRSVEKELQRLSASEEETCRIRGEKGRETLSQLEALGRVKRVDSAAGGELAQVLLADAKKHHMVIVTCDAAMSRTAEKAGVAALNLNDLACALRPTVQMGDLLDVRIVKAGREATQGVGYTPDGTMVVVEGGRDAVGQVLHVQVSSVLQTSAGRMIFAKKV
;
A
#
# COMPACT_ATOMS: atom_id res chain seq x y z
N GLY A 1 -5.61 1.80 -9.72
CA GLY A 1 -5.45 1.11 -8.43
C GLY A 1 -4.11 0.40 -8.30
N ARG A 2 -3.72 0.02 -7.07
CA ARG A 2 -2.43 -0.67 -6.82
C ARG A 2 -2.29 -1.96 -7.63
N ILE A 3 -3.32 -2.80 -7.67
CA ILE A 3 -3.31 -4.04 -8.44
C ILE A 3 -3.04 -3.79 -9.93
N ALA A 4 -3.66 -2.79 -10.53
CA ALA A 4 -3.43 -2.45 -11.94
C ALA A 4 -1.99 -1.98 -12.19
N ALA A 5 -1.38 -1.26 -11.24
CA ALA A 5 0.03 -0.85 -11.31
C ALA A 5 0.98 -2.06 -11.26
N VAL A 6 0.75 -2.99 -10.33
CA VAL A 6 1.56 -4.21 -10.17
C VAL A 6 1.45 -5.11 -11.39
N CYS A 7 0.24 -5.22 -12.00
CA CYS A 7 0.04 -5.95 -13.26
C CYS A 7 0.76 -5.31 -14.43
N ARG A 8 0.70 -3.97 -14.57
CA ARG A 8 1.42 -3.24 -15.64
C ARG A 8 2.92 -3.36 -15.51
N ALA A 9 3.43 -3.37 -14.29
CA ALA A 9 4.85 -3.54 -14.01
C ALA A 9 5.36 -4.99 -14.20
N GLY A 10 4.48 -5.94 -14.52
CA GLY A 10 4.86 -7.33 -14.77
C GLY A 10 5.07 -8.19 -13.52
N PHE A 11 4.91 -7.64 -12.31
CA PHE A 11 5.12 -8.42 -11.06
C PHE A 11 4.00 -9.41 -10.76
N LEU A 12 2.82 -9.20 -11.30
CA LEU A 12 1.70 -10.13 -11.15
C LEU A 12 1.39 -10.73 -12.50
N GLU A 13 1.74 -11.99 -12.69
CA GLU A 13 1.50 -12.74 -13.92
C GLU A 13 0.22 -13.59 -13.85
N GLY A 14 -0.20 -14.14 -15.00
CA GLY A 14 -1.37 -14.99 -15.10
C GLY A 14 -2.68 -14.25 -15.34
N THR A 15 -3.78 -14.98 -15.33
CA THR A 15 -5.13 -14.46 -15.54
C THR A 15 -5.75 -14.07 -14.19
N LEU A 16 -6.27 -12.87 -14.10
CA LEU A 16 -7.04 -12.41 -12.95
C LEU A 16 -8.48 -12.85 -13.07
N LEU A 17 -8.92 -13.69 -12.15
CA LEU A 17 -10.30 -14.16 -12.08
C LEU A 17 -11.10 -13.20 -11.19
N ILE A 18 -12.11 -12.58 -11.75
CA ILE A 18 -13.00 -11.68 -11.04
C ILE A 18 -14.35 -12.37 -10.87
N SER A 19 -14.68 -12.66 -9.61
CA SER A 19 -15.98 -13.21 -9.28
C SER A 19 -17.08 -12.17 -9.52
N ARG A 20 -18.21 -12.57 -10.06
CA ARG A 20 -19.40 -11.72 -10.17
C ARG A 20 -19.87 -11.18 -8.82
N SER A 21 -19.58 -11.88 -7.74
CA SER A 21 -19.84 -11.37 -6.38
C SER A 21 -19.04 -10.11 -6.06
N VAL A 22 -17.78 -10.01 -6.55
CA VAL A 22 -16.97 -8.78 -6.44
C VAL A 22 -17.59 -7.65 -7.25
N GLU A 23 -18.03 -7.91 -8.48
CA GLU A 23 -18.67 -6.88 -9.32
C GLU A 23 -19.97 -6.36 -8.69
N LYS A 24 -20.81 -7.27 -8.16
CA LYS A 24 -22.03 -6.89 -7.43
C LYS A 24 -21.73 -6.04 -6.21
N GLU A 25 -20.69 -6.37 -5.44
CA GLU A 25 -20.27 -5.59 -4.28
C GLU A 25 -19.76 -4.20 -4.69
N LEU A 26 -18.98 -4.09 -5.76
CA LEU A 26 -18.56 -2.81 -6.30
C LEU A 26 -19.74 -1.96 -6.78
N GLN A 27 -20.74 -2.56 -7.40
CA GLN A 27 -21.97 -1.88 -7.79
C GLN A 27 -22.75 -1.39 -6.57
N ARG A 28 -22.91 -2.24 -5.55
CA ARG A 28 -23.57 -1.88 -4.29
C ARG A 28 -22.87 -0.71 -3.62
N LEU A 29 -21.55 -0.74 -3.52
CA LEU A 29 -20.75 0.34 -2.94
C LEU A 29 -20.89 1.63 -3.75
N SER A 30 -20.86 1.56 -5.10
CA SER A 30 -21.01 2.75 -5.96
C SER A 30 -22.40 3.40 -5.86
N ALA A 31 -23.42 2.64 -5.46
CA ALA A 31 -24.78 3.12 -5.27
C ALA A 31 -25.07 3.55 -3.81
N SER A 32 -24.07 3.50 -2.91
CA SER A 32 -24.23 3.85 -1.51
C SER A 32 -24.49 5.34 -1.32
N GLU A 33 -25.35 5.70 -0.39
CA GLU A 33 -25.56 7.08 0.05
C GLU A 33 -24.36 7.63 0.83
N GLU A 34 -23.61 6.74 1.47
CA GLU A 34 -22.38 7.10 2.18
C GLU A 34 -21.26 7.42 1.18
N GLU A 35 -20.75 8.65 1.21
CA GLU A 35 -19.76 9.15 0.27
C GLU A 35 -18.46 8.31 0.24
N THR A 36 -17.98 7.87 1.40
CA THR A 36 -16.77 7.05 1.51
C THR A 36 -16.94 5.70 0.83
N CYS A 37 -18.10 5.08 0.97
CA CYS A 37 -18.45 3.82 0.31
C CYS A 37 -18.58 4.03 -1.20
N ARG A 38 -19.27 5.09 -1.64
CA ARG A 38 -19.42 5.41 -3.07
C ARG A 38 -18.09 5.61 -3.76
N ILE A 39 -17.18 6.43 -3.18
CA ILE A 39 -15.85 6.67 -3.73
C ILE A 39 -15.04 5.36 -3.83
N ARG A 40 -15.15 4.46 -2.85
CA ARG A 40 -14.49 3.14 -2.91
C ARG A 40 -15.03 2.28 -4.04
N GLY A 41 -16.36 2.25 -4.22
CA GLY A 41 -17.01 1.53 -5.30
C GLY A 41 -16.58 2.03 -6.68
N GLU A 42 -16.59 3.35 -6.88
CA GLU A 42 -16.18 4.00 -8.13
C GLU A 42 -14.70 3.70 -8.46
N LYS A 43 -13.79 3.88 -7.50
CA LYS A 43 -12.36 3.53 -7.66
C LYS A 43 -12.14 2.05 -7.93
N GLY A 44 -12.96 1.18 -7.34
CA GLY A 44 -12.93 -0.26 -7.61
C GLY A 44 -13.32 -0.57 -9.05
N ARG A 45 -14.40 0.02 -9.54
CA ARG A 45 -14.86 -0.13 -10.93
C ARG A 45 -13.86 0.42 -11.94
N GLU A 46 -13.29 1.60 -11.68
CA GLU A 46 -12.22 2.16 -12.49
C GLU A 46 -11.00 1.22 -12.55
N THR A 47 -10.61 0.66 -11.41
CA THR A 47 -9.51 -0.32 -11.33
C THR A 47 -9.82 -1.56 -12.16
N LEU A 48 -11.04 -2.07 -12.10
CA LEU A 48 -11.48 -3.22 -12.90
C LEU A 48 -11.39 -2.92 -14.39
N SER A 49 -11.88 -1.75 -14.83
CA SER A 49 -11.75 -1.31 -16.23
C SER A 49 -10.29 -1.23 -16.69
N GLN A 50 -9.39 -0.70 -15.83
CA GLN A 50 -7.95 -0.69 -16.12
C GLN A 50 -7.36 -2.08 -16.29
N LEU A 51 -7.79 -3.06 -15.48
CA LEU A 51 -7.35 -4.46 -15.60
C LEU A 51 -7.88 -5.14 -16.85
N GLU A 52 -9.12 -4.86 -17.23
CA GLU A 52 -9.74 -5.35 -18.47
C GLU A 52 -8.99 -4.84 -19.72
N ALA A 53 -8.61 -3.57 -19.71
CA ALA A 53 -7.80 -2.98 -20.79
C ALA A 53 -6.43 -3.66 -20.95
N LEU A 54 -5.91 -4.31 -19.91
CA LEU A 54 -4.69 -5.13 -19.98
C LEU A 54 -4.92 -6.53 -20.58
N GLY A 55 -6.17 -6.91 -20.89
CA GLY A 55 -6.52 -8.21 -21.47
C GLY A 55 -6.30 -9.40 -20.51
N ARG A 56 -6.21 -9.16 -19.20
CA ARG A 56 -5.82 -10.17 -18.20
C ARG A 56 -6.98 -10.62 -17.29
N VAL A 57 -8.18 -10.12 -17.50
CA VAL A 57 -9.36 -10.42 -16.68
C VAL A 57 -10.24 -11.46 -17.32
N LYS A 58 -10.64 -12.46 -16.53
CA LYS A 58 -11.75 -13.36 -16.84
C LYS A 58 -12.80 -13.29 -15.72
N ARG A 59 -14.04 -13.19 -16.10
CA ARG A 59 -15.17 -13.27 -15.18
C ARG A 59 -15.49 -14.71 -14.86
N VAL A 60 -15.77 -14.98 -13.59
CA VAL A 60 -16.15 -16.32 -13.12
C VAL A 60 -17.40 -16.22 -12.26
N ASP A 61 -18.24 -17.21 -12.39
CA ASP A 61 -19.39 -17.40 -11.52
C ASP A 61 -18.97 -18.21 -10.31
N SER A 62 -19.23 -17.70 -9.10
CA SER A 62 -19.07 -18.47 -7.88
C SER A 62 -20.27 -19.38 -7.67
N ALA A 63 -20.02 -20.66 -7.45
CA ALA A 63 -21.05 -21.62 -7.12
C ALA A 63 -21.58 -21.48 -5.68
N ALA A 64 -20.80 -20.82 -4.79
CA ALA A 64 -21.14 -20.63 -3.38
C ALA A 64 -21.95 -19.33 -3.18
N GLY A 65 -23.02 -19.42 -2.39
CA GLY A 65 -23.72 -18.27 -1.84
C GLY A 65 -23.12 -17.92 -0.48
N GLY A 66 -23.25 -16.65 -0.07
CA GLY A 66 -22.80 -16.21 1.25
C GLY A 66 -21.99 -14.91 1.24
N GLU A 67 -21.29 -14.67 2.33
CA GLU A 67 -20.41 -13.51 2.47
C GLU A 67 -19.25 -13.57 1.45
N LEU A 68 -18.91 -12.41 0.86
CA LEU A 68 -17.92 -12.32 -0.22
C LEU A 68 -16.59 -13.00 0.13
N ALA A 69 -16.09 -12.81 1.36
CA ALA A 69 -14.84 -13.40 1.79
C ALA A 69 -14.89 -14.94 1.77
N GLN A 70 -16.00 -15.53 2.24
CA GLN A 70 -16.20 -16.97 2.27
C GLN A 70 -16.31 -17.55 0.86
N VAL A 71 -17.02 -16.85 -0.03
CA VAL A 71 -17.15 -17.23 -1.44
C VAL A 71 -15.79 -17.27 -2.12
N LEU A 72 -15.00 -16.21 -1.97
CA LEU A 72 -13.67 -16.13 -2.58
C LEU A 72 -12.71 -17.21 -2.04
N LEU A 73 -12.78 -17.51 -0.73
CA LEU A 73 -11.98 -18.57 -0.13
C LEU A 73 -12.37 -19.96 -0.64
N ALA A 74 -13.66 -20.24 -0.73
CA ALA A 74 -14.16 -21.52 -1.24
C ALA A 74 -13.71 -21.75 -2.69
N ASP A 75 -13.85 -20.73 -3.55
CA ASP A 75 -13.44 -20.77 -4.95
C ASP A 75 -11.91 -20.95 -5.08
N ALA A 76 -11.14 -20.19 -4.30
CA ALA A 76 -9.68 -20.26 -4.32
C ALA A 76 -9.18 -21.64 -3.87
N LYS A 77 -9.77 -22.21 -2.84
CA LYS A 77 -9.42 -23.55 -2.33
C LYS A 77 -9.78 -24.64 -3.35
N LYS A 78 -10.98 -24.57 -3.91
CA LYS A 78 -11.48 -25.56 -4.89
C LYS A 78 -10.65 -25.61 -6.16
N HIS A 79 -10.17 -24.46 -6.62
CA HIS A 79 -9.49 -24.32 -7.90
C HIS A 79 -7.99 -24.04 -7.78
N HIS A 80 -7.41 -24.21 -6.58
CA HIS A 80 -5.98 -23.96 -6.29
C HIS A 80 -5.51 -22.58 -6.75
N MET A 81 -6.33 -21.56 -6.49
CA MET A 81 -6.04 -20.17 -6.87
C MET A 81 -5.38 -19.42 -5.73
N VAL A 82 -4.71 -18.33 -6.10
CA VAL A 82 -4.13 -17.38 -5.16
C VAL A 82 -5.06 -16.18 -5.02
N ILE A 83 -5.33 -15.75 -3.79
CA ILE A 83 -6.12 -14.55 -3.52
C ILE A 83 -5.18 -13.33 -3.58
N VAL A 84 -5.53 -12.32 -4.39
CA VAL A 84 -4.84 -11.03 -4.40
C VAL A 84 -5.70 -10.00 -3.69
N THR A 85 -5.19 -9.40 -2.64
CA THR A 85 -5.96 -8.48 -1.79
C THR A 85 -5.12 -7.30 -1.30
N CYS A 86 -5.80 -6.25 -0.81
CA CYS A 86 -5.21 -5.19 0.01
C CYS A 86 -5.72 -5.24 1.47
N ASP A 87 -6.55 -6.23 1.79
CA ASP A 87 -7.15 -6.38 3.11
C ASP A 87 -6.36 -7.39 3.94
N ALA A 88 -5.82 -6.93 5.07
CA ALA A 88 -5.07 -7.78 6.00
C ALA A 88 -5.95 -8.83 6.72
N ALA A 89 -7.25 -8.57 6.90
CA ALA A 89 -8.16 -9.55 7.48
C ALA A 89 -8.37 -10.71 6.51
N MET A 90 -8.57 -10.40 5.23
CA MET A 90 -8.70 -11.40 4.17
C MET A 90 -7.45 -12.25 4.03
N SER A 91 -6.24 -11.64 4.07
CA SER A 91 -4.96 -12.38 4.04
C SER A 91 -4.86 -13.38 5.18
N ARG A 92 -5.11 -12.95 6.41
CA ARG A 92 -5.06 -13.84 7.59
C ARG A 92 -6.08 -14.97 7.52
N THR A 93 -7.27 -14.67 6.99
CA THR A 93 -8.31 -15.70 6.84
C THR A 93 -7.95 -16.73 5.77
N ALA A 94 -7.34 -16.28 4.67
CA ALA A 94 -6.82 -17.16 3.62
C ALA A 94 -5.72 -18.09 4.15
N GLU A 95 -4.74 -17.55 4.87
CA GLU A 95 -3.66 -18.34 5.49
C GLU A 95 -4.21 -19.42 6.43
N LYS A 96 -5.15 -19.07 7.32
CA LYS A 96 -5.81 -20.03 8.20
C LYS A 96 -6.57 -21.12 7.45
N ALA A 97 -7.10 -20.82 6.29
CA ALA A 97 -7.80 -21.76 5.41
C ALA A 97 -6.85 -22.57 4.52
N GLY A 98 -5.54 -22.35 4.57
CA GLY A 98 -4.54 -23.00 3.73
C GLY A 98 -4.58 -22.50 2.27
N VAL A 99 -5.07 -21.28 2.03
CA VAL A 99 -5.13 -20.64 0.72
C VAL A 99 -4.03 -19.59 0.62
N ALA A 100 -3.24 -19.63 -0.45
CA ALA A 100 -2.22 -18.62 -0.69
C ALA A 100 -2.85 -17.24 -0.93
N ALA A 101 -2.31 -16.22 -0.29
CA ALA A 101 -2.76 -14.84 -0.44
C ALA A 101 -1.57 -13.90 -0.70
N LEU A 102 -1.72 -13.02 -1.69
CA LEU A 102 -0.78 -11.96 -2.00
C LEU A 102 -1.38 -10.62 -1.53
N ASN A 103 -0.83 -10.07 -0.46
CA ASN A 103 -1.26 -8.78 0.06
C ASN A 103 -0.40 -7.67 -0.55
N LEU A 104 -1.02 -6.81 -1.36
CA LEU A 104 -0.31 -5.71 -2.02
C LEU A 104 0.13 -4.59 -1.06
N ASN A 105 -0.43 -4.52 0.15
CA ASN A 105 0.06 -3.61 1.18
C ASN A 105 1.35 -4.14 1.80
N ASP A 106 1.44 -5.44 2.05
CA ASP A 106 2.63 -6.07 2.59
C ASP A 106 3.78 -6.01 1.57
N LEU A 107 3.46 -6.24 0.28
CA LEU A 107 4.42 -6.03 -0.81
C LEU A 107 4.93 -4.58 -0.82
N ALA A 108 4.05 -3.60 -0.76
CA ALA A 108 4.43 -2.19 -0.73
C ALA A 108 5.29 -1.84 0.50
N CYS A 109 5.02 -2.45 1.66
CA CYS A 109 5.84 -2.29 2.85
C CYS A 109 7.22 -2.94 2.70
N ALA A 110 7.29 -4.15 2.13
CA ALA A 110 8.54 -4.86 1.90
C ALA A 110 9.47 -4.17 0.89
N LEU A 111 8.89 -3.46 -0.09
CA LEU A 111 9.62 -2.72 -1.11
C LEU A 111 10.01 -1.29 -0.69
N ARG A 112 9.63 -0.84 0.50
CA ARG A 112 10.05 0.48 0.98
C ARG A 112 11.57 0.52 1.14
N PRO A 113 12.24 1.56 0.59
CA PRO A 113 13.65 1.75 0.83
C PRO A 113 13.93 1.80 2.34
N THR A 114 14.80 0.92 2.81
CA THR A 114 15.21 0.95 4.20
C THR A 114 16.37 1.91 4.31
N VAL A 115 16.11 3.13 4.76
CA VAL A 115 17.16 4.11 5.04
C VAL A 115 18.09 3.55 6.11
N GLN A 116 19.38 3.59 5.85
CA GLN A 116 20.45 3.11 6.73
C GLN A 116 21.41 4.24 7.11
N MET A 117 22.21 3.99 8.13
CA MET A 117 23.30 4.90 8.50
C MET A 117 24.28 5.04 7.34
N GLY A 118 24.66 6.27 7.02
CA GLY A 118 25.53 6.61 5.90
C GLY A 118 24.82 7.01 4.62
N ASP A 119 23.52 6.71 4.47
CA ASP A 119 22.76 7.08 3.28
C ASP A 119 22.67 8.61 3.14
N LEU A 120 22.67 9.06 1.88
CA LEU A 120 22.44 10.46 1.53
C LEU A 120 20.98 10.68 1.16
N LEU A 121 20.40 11.74 1.71
CA LEU A 121 18.99 12.08 1.50
C LEU A 121 18.84 13.57 1.20
N ASP A 122 17.88 13.90 0.35
CA ASP A 122 17.40 15.27 0.18
C ASP A 122 16.15 15.46 1.05
N VAL A 123 16.27 16.33 2.06
CA VAL A 123 15.21 16.53 3.05
C VAL A 123 14.77 17.99 3.06
N ARG A 124 13.48 18.24 2.81
CA ARG A 124 12.89 19.56 3.00
C ARG A 124 12.66 19.80 4.48
N ILE A 125 13.28 20.84 5.02
CA ILE A 125 13.08 21.25 6.41
C ILE A 125 11.76 22.01 6.52
N VAL A 126 10.85 21.52 7.35
CA VAL A 126 9.50 22.11 7.52
C VAL A 126 9.34 22.89 8.80
N LYS A 127 10.16 22.59 9.83
CA LYS A 127 10.14 23.32 11.12
C LYS A 127 11.45 23.16 11.86
N ALA A 128 11.68 24.04 12.86
CA ALA A 128 12.78 23.91 13.82
C ALA A 128 12.59 22.66 14.70
N GLY A 129 13.69 22.01 15.05
CA GLY A 129 13.74 20.90 15.98
C GLY A 129 13.73 21.33 17.45
N ARG A 130 13.87 20.35 18.36
CA ARG A 130 13.91 20.61 19.81
C ARG A 130 15.20 21.34 20.25
N GLU A 131 16.32 20.93 19.68
CA GLU A 131 17.63 21.56 20.01
C GLU A 131 17.86 22.78 19.15
N ALA A 132 18.79 23.64 19.64
CA ALA A 132 19.03 24.95 19.08
C ALA A 132 19.47 24.95 17.61
N THR A 133 20.12 23.89 17.14
CA THR A 133 20.64 23.74 15.76
C THR A 133 19.80 22.84 14.86
N GLN A 134 18.82 22.14 15.43
CA GLN A 134 18.09 21.12 14.69
C GLN A 134 16.98 21.68 13.81
N GLY A 135 16.85 21.10 12.60
CA GLY A 135 15.68 21.20 11.75
C GLY A 135 14.95 19.86 11.66
N VAL A 136 13.66 19.88 11.35
CA VAL A 136 12.85 18.69 11.16
C VAL A 136 12.24 18.71 9.77
N GLY A 137 12.40 17.60 9.06
CA GLY A 137 11.75 17.30 7.80
C GLY A 137 11.13 15.92 7.78
N TYR A 138 10.65 15.50 6.62
CA TYR A 138 10.05 14.20 6.43
C TYR A 138 10.50 13.59 5.10
N THR A 139 10.71 12.29 5.08
CA THR A 139 10.87 11.51 3.85
C THR A 139 9.52 11.40 3.10
N PRO A 140 9.51 11.02 1.81
CA PRO A 140 8.27 10.86 1.04
C PRO A 140 7.27 9.85 1.63
N ASP A 141 7.74 8.89 2.44
CA ASP A 141 6.91 7.91 3.15
C ASP A 141 6.40 8.42 4.51
N GLY A 142 6.71 9.67 4.88
CA GLY A 142 6.26 10.30 6.12
C GLY A 142 7.15 10.04 7.33
N THR A 143 8.30 9.37 7.17
CA THR A 143 9.25 9.16 8.27
C THR A 143 9.90 10.48 8.68
N MET A 144 9.91 10.79 9.98
CA MET A 144 10.51 12.00 10.51
C MET A 144 12.05 11.95 10.41
N VAL A 145 12.63 13.05 9.91
CA VAL A 145 14.08 13.24 9.83
C VAL A 145 14.46 14.46 10.68
N VAL A 146 15.32 14.25 11.67
CA VAL A 146 15.92 15.31 12.48
C VAL A 146 17.29 15.60 11.91
N VAL A 147 17.48 16.85 11.43
CA VAL A 147 18.71 17.27 10.76
C VAL A 147 19.50 18.20 11.66
N GLU A 148 20.70 17.79 12.05
CA GLU A 148 21.65 18.63 12.76
C GLU A 148 22.16 19.75 11.84
N GLY A 149 22.15 21.01 12.29
CA GLY A 149 22.46 22.18 11.48
C GLY A 149 21.34 22.60 10.51
N GLY A 150 20.14 22.06 10.66
CA GLY A 150 19.01 22.33 9.76
C GLY A 150 18.07 23.46 10.19
N ARG A 151 18.26 24.07 11.37
CA ARG A 151 17.31 25.06 11.93
C ARG A 151 17.12 26.29 11.03
N ASP A 152 18.20 26.82 10.51
CA ASP A 152 18.18 28.05 9.70
C ASP A 152 17.75 27.80 8.24
N ALA A 153 17.51 26.54 7.88
CA ALA A 153 17.11 26.11 6.54
C ALA A 153 15.62 25.75 6.44
N VAL A 154 14.78 26.24 7.35
CA VAL A 154 13.33 26.01 7.28
C VAL A 154 12.78 26.53 5.95
N GLY A 155 12.04 25.67 5.24
CA GLY A 155 11.51 25.93 3.89
C GLY A 155 12.45 25.49 2.75
N GLN A 156 13.71 25.18 3.03
CA GLN A 156 14.71 24.75 2.05
C GLN A 156 14.87 23.22 2.03
N VAL A 157 15.44 22.71 0.94
CA VAL A 157 15.88 21.33 0.83
C VAL A 157 17.36 21.26 1.18
N LEU A 158 17.71 20.39 2.12
CA LEU A 158 19.08 20.12 2.51
C LEU A 158 19.51 18.73 2.03
N HIS A 159 20.73 18.65 1.53
CA HIS A 159 21.42 17.39 1.31
C HIS A 159 22.06 16.95 2.63
N VAL A 160 21.67 15.75 3.11
CA VAL A 160 22.02 15.28 4.44
C VAL A 160 22.49 13.83 4.42
N GLN A 161 23.41 13.51 5.33
CA GLN A 161 23.85 12.13 5.56
C GLN A 161 23.22 11.58 6.83
N VAL A 162 22.65 10.39 6.75
CA VAL A 162 22.05 9.68 7.88
C VAL A 162 23.11 9.29 8.90
N SER A 163 22.98 9.75 10.12
CA SER A 163 23.86 9.41 11.24
C SER A 163 23.33 8.25 12.09
N SER A 164 22.01 8.15 12.25
CA SER A 164 21.37 7.01 12.94
C SER A 164 19.90 6.89 12.59
N VAL A 165 19.37 5.69 12.81
CA VAL A 165 17.94 5.39 12.63
C VAL A 165 17.43 4.76 13.92
N LEU A 166 16.42 5.36 14.54
CA LEU A 166 15.81 4.85 15.77
C LEU A 166 14.37 4.39 15.50
N GLN A 167 14.03 3.25 16.10
CA GLN A 167 12.65 2.78 16.18
C GLN A 167 12.08 3.20 17.54
N THR A 168 11.01 3.98 17.53
CA THR A 168 10.31 4.44 18.73
C THR A 168 8.88 3.91 18.75
N SER A 169 8.20 4.02 19.89
CA SER A 169 6.78 3.69 20.01
C SER A 169 5.88 4.57 19.10
N ALA A 170 6.35 5.76 18.75
CA ALA A 170 5.66 6.69 17.85
C ALA A 170 5.98 6.47 16.36
N GLY A 171 6.86 5.51 16.04
CA GLY A 171 7.31 5.20 14.70
C GLY A 171 8.83 5.31 14.53
N ARG A 172 9.26 5.22 13.26
CA ARG A 172 10.66 5.32 12.87
C ARG A 172 11.10 6.78 12.82
N MET A 173 12.30 7.07 13.31
CA MET A 173 12.91 8.40 13.31
C MET A 173 14.35 8.31 12.77
N ILE A 174 14.70 9.21 11.89
CA ILE A 174 16.02 9.29 11.27
C ILE A 174 16.73 10.52 11.81
N PHE A 175 17.98 10.36 12.22
CA PHE A 175 18.87 11.47 12.52
C PHE A 175 19.89 11.61 11.40
N ALA A 176 20.11 12.83 10.96
CA ALA A 176 21.02 13.15 9.86
C ALA A 176 21.80 14.42 10.12
N LYS A 177 22.91 14.58 9.42
CA LYS A 177 23.75 15.79 9.45
C LYS A 177 23.79 16.41 8.06
N LYS A 178 23.84 17.73 8.00
CA LYS A 178 24.06 18.45 6.74
C LYS A 178 25.44 18.09 6.18
N VAL A 179 25.50 17.79 4.88
CA VAL A 179 26.72 17.52 4.11
C VAL A 179 27.12 18.75 3.33
#